data_4025dfffb0336fef54b61392eb4a95ed
#
_entry.id   4025dfffb0336fef54b61392eb4a95ed
#
_cell.length_a   1.000
_cell.length_b   1.000
_cell.length_c   1.000
_cell.angle_alpha   90.00
_cell.angle_beta   90.00
_cell.angle_gamma   90.00
#
_symmetry.space_group_name_H-M   'P 1'
#
loop_
_entity.id
_entity.type
_entity.pdbx_description
1 polymer ?
#
loop_
_entity_poly.entity_id
_entity_poly.type
_entity_poly.pdbx_seq_one_letter_code
_entity_poly.pdbx_strand_id
1 'polypeptide(L)'
;MDNAIYKSRRVNLTEELPNNSVLLIPGADTQYRNADSAYAFRQDSNFYYLSGFCEPDSLMVIVNNNDGINSLIFVPPKDKLKEIWDGYRAGPEGAVQDYLFDKAYDNSEIDKMLPEILFGCDQVLYPIGKKNGFDQKVIDWTTEAGNKDRHSKSINILDASSIIGNARLIKDDHEISLI
;
A
#
# COMPACT_ATOMS: atom_id res chain seq x y z
N MET A 1 13.78 11.86 9.95
CA MET A 1 13.21 10.64 10.55
C MET A 1 13.97 9.45 10.02
N ASP A 2 14.28 8.49 10.87
CA ASP A 2 14.92 7.27 10.37
C ASP A 2 13.85 6.34 9.77
N ASN A 3 13.68 6.42 8.45
CA ASN A 3 12.69 5.62 7.72
C ASN A 3 13.10 4.14 7.59
N ALA A 4 14.28 3.75 8.07
CA ALA A 4 14.74 2.37 8.08
C ALA A 4 13.82 1.46 8.92
N ILE A 5 13.18 2.01 9.96
CA ILE A 5 12.24 1.24 10.79
C ILE A 5 11.02 0.78 10.00
N TYR A 6 10.47 1.62 9.13
CA TYR A 6 9.33 1.25 8.29
C TYR A 6 9.71 0.18 7.26
N LYS A 7 10.91 0.27 6.70
CA LYS A 7 11.44 -0.78 5.83
C LYS A 7 11.59 -2.10 6.58
N SER A 8 12.15 -2.07 7.79
CA SER A 8 12.28 -3.27 8.64
C SER A 8 10.92 -3.91 8.95
N ARG A 9 9.90 -3.09 9.26
CA ARG A 9 8.53 -3.58 9.50
C ARG A 9 7.92 -4.24 8.26
N ARG A 10 8.15 -3.70 7.07
CA ARG A 10 7.72 -4.33 5.81
C ARG A 10 8.42 -5.68 5.60
N VAL A 11 9.71 -5.76 5.85
CA VAL A 11 10.48 -7.02 5.75
C VAL A 11 9.95 -8.06 6.74
N ASN A 12 9.78 -7.70 8.01
CA ASN A 12 9.29 -8.63 9.04
C ASN A 12 7.86 -9.12 8.72
N LEU A 13 7.00 -8.24 8.23
CA LEU A 13 5.64 -8.62 7.84
C LEU A 13 5.61 -9.67 6.72
N THR A 14 6.60 -9.67 5.83
CA THR A 14 6.64 -10.62 4.72
C THR A 14 6.92 -12.05 5.15
N GLU A 15 7.54 -12.25 6.32
CA GLU A 15 7.76 -13.58 6.89
C GLU A 15 6.42 -14.26 7.25
N GLU A 16 5.38 -13.47 7.51
CA GLU A 16 4.03 -13.92 7.83
C GLU A 16 3.15 -14.09 6.58
N LEU A 17 3.61 -13.62 5.42
CA LEU A 17 2.84 -13.72 4.18
C LEU A 17 3.00 -15.11 3.53
N PRO A 18 1.92 -15.68 2.99
CA PRO A 18 2.02 -16.88 2.17
C PRO A 18 2.97 -16.68 0.97
N ASN A 19 3.63 -17.75 0.55
CA ASN A 19 4.41 -17.72 -0.67
C ASN A 19 3.53 -17.38 -1.88
N ASN A 20 4.11 -16.74 -2.88
CA ASN A 20 3.45 -16.34 -4.12
C ASN A 20 2.16 -15.53 -3.86
N SER A 21 2.27 -14.55 -2.98
CA SER A 21 1.16 -13.67 -2.58
C SER A 21 1.46 -12.21 -2.78
N VAL A 22 0.40 -11.40 -2.87
CA VAL A 22 0.47 -9.94 -2.95
C VAL A 22 -0.37 -9.35 -1.83
N LEU A 23 0.23 -8.49 -1.01
CA LEU A 23 -0.46 -7.72 0.03
C LEU A 23 -0.71 -6.30 -0.47
N LEU A 24 -1.97 -5.87 -0.41
CA LEU A 24 -2.41 -4.53 -0.78
C LEU A 24 -2.85 -3.77 0.48
N ILE A 25 -2.26 -2.61 0.73
CA ILE A 25 -2.65 -1.76 1.86
C ILE A 25 -2.98 -0.37 1.33
N PRO A 26 -4.27 0.01 1.28
CA PRO A 26 -4.68 1.34 0.85
C PRO A 26 -4.38 2.37 1.93
N GLY A 27 -3.87 3.52 1.52
CA GLY A 27 -3.80 4.71 2.35
C GLY A 27 -5.17 5.37 2.52
N ALA A 28 -5.24 6.37 3.40
CA ALA A 28 -6.43 7.17 3.57
C ALA A 28 -6.62 8.14 2.39
N ASP A 29 -7.87 8.46 2.11
CA ASP A 29 -8.24 9.51 1.17
C ASP A 29 -8.45 10.83 1.92
N THR A 30 -8.31 11.96 1.21
CA THR A 30 -8.68 13.26 1.75
C THR A 30 -10.18 13.27 2.09
N GLN A 31 -10.51 13.66 3.31
CA GLN A 31 -11.89 13.80 3.77
C GLN A 31 -12.32 15.26 3.67
N TYR A 32 -13.39 15.52 2.94
CA TYR A 32 -13.92 16.87 2.79
C TYR A 32 -15.02 17.17 3.83
N ARG A 33 -14.92 18.33 4.45
CA ARG A 33 -15.94 18.85 5.37
C ARG A 33 -17.13 19.44 4.62
N ASN A 34 -16.82 20.23 3.60
CA ASN A 34 -17.77 20.79 2.64
C ASN A 34 -17.01 21.18 1.36
N ALA A 35 -17.69 21.48 0.29
CA ALA A 35 -17.22 21.79 -1.07
C ALA A 35 -15.68 21.69 -1.32
N ASP A 36 -14.91 22.68 -0.89
CA ASP A 36 -13.46 22.81 -1.07
C ASP A 36 -12.64 22.76 0.24
N SER A 37 -13.32 22.60 1.39
CA SER A 37 -12.66 22.58 2.70
C SER A 37 -12.48 21.16 3.20
N ALA A 38 -11.23 20.72 3.32
CA ALA A 38 -10.89 19.41 3.86
C ALA A 38 -10.69 19.43 5.38
N TYR A 39 -10.91 18.28 6.03
CA TYR A 39 -10.39 18.03 7.38
C TYR A 39 -8.87 17.92 7.37
N ALA A 40 -8.23 18.14 8.52
CA ALA A 40 -6.83 17.84 8.68
C ALA A 40 -6.58 16.36 8.30
N PHE A 41 -5.64 16.14 7.38
CA PHE A 41 -5.35 14.80 6.88
C PHE A 41 -4.78 13.91 7.98
N ARG A 42 -5.31 12.70 8.10
CA ARG A 42 -4.77 11.65 8.94
C ARG A 42 -4.67 10.36 8.13
N GLN A 43 -3.44 9.83 8.04
CA GLN A 43 -3.18 8.58 7.35
C GLN A 43 -3.81 7.38 8.06
N ASP A 44 -4.16 6.35 7.31
CA ASP A 44 -4.54 5.04 7.87
C ASP A 44 -3.40 4.50 8.76
N SER A 45 -3.78 3.98 9.92
CA SER A 45 -2.78 3.58 10.92
C SER A 45 -1.94 2.37 10.49
N ASN A 46 -2.48 1.44 9.72
CA ASN A 46 -1.76 0.28 9.19
C ASN A 46 -0.81 0.69 8.08
N PHE A 47 -1.31 1.53 7.18
CA PHE A 47 -0.51 2.10 6.10
C PHE A 47 0.67 2.90 6.66
N TYR A 48 0.42 3.80 7.63
CA TYR A 48 1.48 4.60 8.25
C TYR A 48 2.51 3.74 8.99
N TYR A 49 2.05 2.73 9.78
CA TYR A 49 2.93 1.82 10.51
C TYR A 49 3.96 1.13 9.61
N LEU A 50 3.58 0.79 8.39
CA LEU A 50 4.43 0.08 7.43
C LEU A 50 5.19 0.99 6.47
N SER A 51 4.70 2.21 6.22
CA SER A 51 5.27 3.09 5.21
C SER A 51 5.96 4.33 5.75
N GLY A 52 5.49 4.87 6.88
CA GLY A 52 5.84 6.21 7.33
C GLY A 52 5.31 7.32 6.41
N PHE A 53 4.63 6.97 5.33
CA PHE A 53 4.20 7.90 4.28
C PHE A 53 2.88 8.57 4.65
N CYS A 54 2.84 9.90 4.62
CA CYS A 54 1.74 10.69 5.17
C CYS A 54 1.00 11.55 4.12
N GLU A 55 0.94 11.07 2.87
CA GLU A 55 0.17 11.72 1.81
C GLU A 55 -1.07 10.89 1.45
N PRO A 56 -2.19 11.54 1.04
CA PRO A 56 -3.42 10.86 0.67
C PRO A 56 -3.30 10.05 -0.63
N ASP A 57 -4.35 9.32 -0.95
CA ASP A 57 -4.57 8.66 -2.26
C ASP A 57 -3.42 7.72 -2.68
N SER A 58 -2.81 7.07 -1.70
CA SER A 58 -1.68 6.17 -1.92
C SER A 58 -2.07 4.70 -1.72
N LEU A 59 -1.36 3.80 -2.40
CA LEU A 59 -1.52 2.36 -2.25
C LEU A 59 -0.15 1.70 -2.10
N MET A 60 0.06 0.99 -1.01
CA MET A 60 1.24 0.15 -0.82
C MET A 60 0.97 -1.28 -1.27
N VAL A 61 1.95 -1.86 -1.96
CA VAL A 61 1.91 -3.23 -2.47
C VAL A 61 3.19 -3.94 -2.02
N ILE A 62 3.02 -5.10 -1.41
CA ILE A 62 4.14 -5.98 -1.06
C ILE A 62 3.95 -7.28 -1.83
N VAL A 63 4.94 -7.64 -2.65
CA VAL A 63 4.93 -8.85 -3.47
C VAL A 63 5.87 -9.87 -2.84
N ASN A 64 5.32 -11.00 -2.42
CA ASN A 64 6.09 -12.14 -1.90
C ASN A 64 6.07 -13.27 -2.94
N ASN A 65 7.12 -13.34 -3.75
CA ASN A 65 7.29 -14.37 -4.77
C ASN A 65 8.68 -15.03 -4.65
N ASN A 66 8.96 -16.00 -5.52
CA ASN A 66 10.24 -16.75 -5.51
C ASN A 66 11.46 -15.88 -5.88
N ASP A 67 11.24 -14.70 -6.48
CA ASP A 67 12.31 -13.76 -6.87
C ASP A 67 12.72 -12.82 -5.73
N GLY A 68 12.08 -12.95 -4.59
CA GLY A 68 12.29 -12.12 -3.39
C GLY A 68 11.11 -11.20 -3.10
N ILE A 69 11.26 -10.42 -2.04
CA ILE A 69 10.23 -9.51 -1.55
C ILE A 69 10.46 -8.15 -2.21
N ASN A 70 9.42 -7.61 -2.84
CA ASN A 70 9.44 -6.27 -3.39
C ASN A 70 8.36 -5.42 -2.72
N SER A 71 8.74 -4.27 -2.21
CA SER A 71 7.83 -3.26 -1.70
C SER A 71 7.65 -2.15 -2.74
N LEU A 72 6.40 -1.97 -3.17
CA LEU A 72 6.04 -0.94 -4.14
C LEU A 72 5.05 0.02 -3.51
N ILE A 73 5.04 1.26 -3.97
CA ILE A 73 4.05 2.23 -3.56
C ILE A 73 3.56 3.03 -4.77
N PHE A 74 2.26 3.24 -4.82
CA PHE A 74 1.63 4.19 -5.74
C PHE A 74 1.30 5.45 -4.95
N VAL A 75 1.75 6.60 -5.44
CA VAL A 75 1.62 7.89 -4.76
C VAL A 75 1.19 8.97 -5.74
N PRO A 76 0.57 10.06 -5.28
CA PRO A 76 0.31 11.21 -6.14
C PRO A 76 1.60 11.74 -6.78
N PRO A 77 1.55 12.17 -8.05
CA PRO A 77 2.71 12.73 -8.72
C PRO A 77 3.13 14.06 -8.07
N LYS A 78 4.40 14.40 -8.23
CA LYS A 78 4.92 15.70 -7.82
C LYS A 78 4.36 16.78 -8.72
N ASP A 79 3.59 17.71 -8.15
CA ASP A 79 2.96 18.83 -8.87
C ASP A 79 3.24 20.14 -8.14
N LYS A 80 4.13 20.94 -8.70
CA LYS A 80 4.56 22.23 -8.11
C LYS A 80 3.41 23.24 -7.91
N LEU A 81 2.37 23.17 -8.74
CA LEU A 81 1.21 24.07 -8.59
C LEU A 81 0.32 23.62 -7.43
N LYS A 82 0.13 22.32 -7.27
CA LYS A 82 -0.62 21.76 -6.12
C LYS A 82 0.16 21.91 -4.81
N GLU A 83 1.50 21.81 -4.85
CA GLU A 83 2.34 21.99 -3.66
C GLU A 83 2.22 23.38 -3.02
N ILE A 84 1.82 24.40 -3.79
CA ILE A 84 1.56 25.76 -3.26
C ILE A 84 0.36 25.75 -2.28
N TRP A 85 -0.63 24.88 -2.52
CA TRP A 85 -1.86 24.83 -1.76
C TRP A 85 -1.88 23.68 -0.73
N ASP A 86 -1.36 22.53 -1.13
CA ASP A 86 -1.46 21.28 -0.35
C ASP A 86 -0.17 20.97 0.45
N GLY A 87 0.91 21.73 0.20
CA GLY A 87 2.23 21.46 0.79
C GLY A 87 3.07 20.50 -0.05
N TYR A 88 4.25 20.16 0.46
CA TYR A 88 5.23 19.30 -0.21
C TYR A 88 4.66 17.94 -0.54
N ARG A 89 4.98 17.43 -1.72
CA ARG A 89 4.70 16.07 -2.19
C ARG A 89 6.00 15.34 -2.53
N ALA A 90 6.18 14.17 -1.97
CA ALA A 90 7.36 13.34 -2.24
C ALA A 90 7.40 12.87 -3.70
N GLY A 91 6.25 12.51 -4.25
CA GLY A 91 6.15 11.86 -5.55
C GLY A 91 6.83 10.50 -5.57
N PRO A 92 6.84 9.80 -6.72
CA PRO A 92 7.47 8.48 -6.84
C PRO A 92 8.97 8.47 -6.49
N GLU A 93 9.73 9.49 -6.91
CA GLU A 93 11.16 9.56 -6.63
C GLU A 93 11.44 9.69 -5.12
N GLY A 94 10.73 10.57 -4.42
CA GLY A 94 10.87 10.74 -2.98
C GLY A 94 10.42 9.49 -2.21
N ALA A 95 9.38 8.79 -2.68
CA ALA A 95 8.95 7.53 -2.07
C ALA A 95 10.04 6.45 -2.08
N VAL A 96 10.85 6.38 -3.14
CA VAL A 96 12.00 5.48 -3.21
C VAL A 96 13.15 5.98 -2.34
N GLN A 97 13.54 7.25 -2.47
CA GLN A 97 14.74 7.80 -1.83
C GLN A 97 14.57 7.97 -0.32
N ASP A 98 13.46 8.57 0.09
CA ASP A 98 13.24 8.95 1.48
C ASP A 98 12.52 7.85 2.29
N TYR A 99 11.56 7.14 1.67
CA TYR A 99 10.76 6.11 2.36
C TYR A 99 11.22 4.68 2.10
N LEU A 100 12.32 4.51 1.34
CA LEU A 100 13.00 3.24 1.11
C LEU A 100 12.10 2.14 0.53
N PHE A 101 11.19 2.52 -0.37
CA PHE A 101 10.48 1.57 -1.22
C PHE A 101 11.40 1.08 -2.34
N ASP A 102 11.24 -0.16 -2.78
CA ASP A 102 12.03 -0.71 -3.89
C ASP A 102 11.63 -0.08 -5.22
N LYS A 103 10.33 0.22 -5.38
CA LYS A 103 9.77 0.92 -6.55
C LYS A 103 8.62 1.82 -6.13
N ALA A 104 8.42 2.90 -6.89
CA ALA A 104 7.28 3.77 -6.72
C ALA A 104 6.74 4.23 -8.08
N TYR A 105 5.42 4.44 -8.16
CA TYR A 105 4.71 4.79 -9.37
C TYR A 105 3.69 5.90 -9.09
N ASP A 106 3.25 6.56 -10.15
CA ASP A 106 2.12 7.46 -10.10
C ASP A 106 0.83 6.69 -9.76
N ASN A 107 -0.01 7.24 -8.89
CA ASN A 107 -1.25 6.58 -8.48
C ASN A 107 -2.28 6.46 -9.61
N SER A 108 -2.16 7.26 -10.68
CA SER A 108 -2.98 7.10 -11.88
C SER A 108 -2.70 5.80 -12.66
N GLU A 109 -1.57 5.14 -12.39
CA GLU A 109 -1.20 3.88 -13.03
C GLU A 109 -1.72 2.64 -12.31
N ILE A 110 -2.35 2.80 -11.13
CA ILE A 110 -2.82 1.67 -10.29
C ILE A 110 -3.66 0.69 -11.10
N ASP A 111 -4.75 1.15 -11.71
CA ASP A 111 -5.71 0.28 -12.37
C ASP A 111 -5.11 -0.47 -13.58
N LYS A 112 -4.06 0.09 -14.20
CA LYS A 112 -3.32 -0.56 -15.28
C LYS A 112 -2.30 -1.58 -14.77
N MET A 113 -1.59 -1.25 -13.70
CA MET A 113 -0.44 -2.03 -13.23
C MET A 113 -0.83 -3.16 -12.29
N LEU A 114 -1.89 -3.00 -11.48
CA LEU A 114 -2.28 -4.03 -10.51
C LEU A 114 -2.59 -5.37 -11.18
N PRO A 115 -3.35 -5.46 -12.28
CA PRO A 115 -3.57 -6.75 -12.95
C PRO A 115 -2.29 -7.42 -13.45
N GLU A 116 -1.25 -6.63 -13.81
CA GLU A 116 0.06 -7.17 -14.20
C GLU A 116 0.82 -7.72 -12.98
N ILE A 117 0.80 -6.99 -11.86
CA ILE A 117 1.47 -7.38 -10.61
C ILE A 117 0.81 -8.63 -10.00
N LEU A 118 -0.51 -8.76 -10.13
CA LEU A 118 -1.29 -9.88 -9.62
C LEU A 118 -1.24 -11.11 -10.52
N PHE A 119 -0.79 -10.96 -11.77
CA PHE A 119 -0.72 -12.07 -12.70
C PHE A 119 0.22 -13.16 -12.20
N GLY A 120 -0.30 -14.38 -12.07
CA GLY A 120 0.45 -15.56 -11.62
C GLY A 120 0.62 -15.70 -10.12
N CYS A 121 0.09 -14.77 -9.29
CA CYS A 121 0.05 -14.99 -7.84
C CYS A 121 -1.05 -15.99 -7.47
N ASP A 122 -0.87 -16.69 -6.35
CA ASP A 122 -1.86 -17.64 -5.82
C ASP A 122 -2.87 -16.92 -4.89
N GLN A 123 -2.45 -15.82 -4.25
CA GLN A 123 -3.23 -15.15 -3.20
C GLN A 123 -3.05 -13.64 -3.23
N VAL A 124 -4.14 -12.92 -3.00
CA VAL A 124 -4.15 -11.47 -2.71
C VAL A 124 -4.68 -11.26 -1.31
N LEU A 125 -3.95 -10.50 -0.51
CA LEU A 125 -4.32 -10.16 0.85
C LEU A 125 -4.56 -8.65 0.94
N TYR A 126 -5.62 -8.23 1.61
CA TYR A 126 -5.86 -6.82 1.93
C TYR A 126 -6.85 -6.70 3.11
N PRO A 127 -6.95 -5.55 3.80
CA PRO A 127 -7.94 -5.34 4.85
C PRO A 127 -9.35 -5.23 4.26
N ILE A 128 -10.10 -6.35 4.22
CA ILE A 128 -11.44 -6.45 3.61
C ILE A 128 -12.43 -5.57 4.37
N GLY A 129 -13.25 -4.80 3.64
CA GLY A 129 -14.32 -3.98 4.20
C GLY A 129 -13.85 -2.72 4.94
N LYS A 130 -12.56 -2.36 4.87
CA LYS A 130 -12.02 -1.20 5.59
C LYS A 130 -12.08 0.10 4.80
N LYS A 131 -12.06 0.04 3.48
CA LYS A 131 -12.10 1.22 2.61
C LYS A 131 -13.20 1.05 1.57
N ASN A 132 -14.13 2.00 1.53
CA ASN A 132 -15.26 1.99 0.57
C ASN A 132 -14.77 1.89 -0.87
N GLY A 133 -15.39 0.99 -1.65
CA GLY A 133 -15.07 0.78 -3.06
C GLY A 133 -13.74 0.07 -3.34
N PHE A 134 -12.89 -0.15 -2.34
CA PHE A 134 -11.60 -0.82 -2.54
C PHE A 134 -11.79 -2.33 -2.79
N ASP A 135 -12.73 -2.95 -2.07
CA ASP A 135 -13.06 -4.38 -2.26
C ASP A 135 -13.44 -4.68 -3.72
N GLN A 136 -14.28 -3.82 -4.32
CA GLN A 136 -14.67 -3.98 -5.72
C GLN A 136 -13.47 -3.84 -6.66
N LYS A 137 -12.59 -2.88 -6.42
CA LYS A 137 -11.36 -2.72 -7.22
C LYS A 137 -10.47 -3.96 -7.15
N VAL A 138 -10.28 -4.53 -5.96
CA VAL A 138 -9.48 -5.76 -5.81
C VAL A 138 -10.09 -6.92 -6.58
N ILE A 139 -11.42 -7.08 -6.54
CA ILE A 139 -12.14 -8.09 -7.31
C ILE A 139 -11.93 -7.87 -8.82
N ASP A 140 -12.04 -6.63 -9.29
CA ASP A 140 -11.86 -6.30 -10.71
C ASP A 140 -10.42 -6.58 -11.17
N TRP A 141 -9.40 -6.15 -10.42
CA TRP A 141 -7.99 -6.42 -10.73
C TRP A 141 -7.64 -7.91 -10.71
N THR A 142 -8.14 -8.67 -9.74
CA THR A 142 -7.91 -10.12 -9.66
C THR A 142 -8.60 -10.85 -10.80
N THR A 143 -9.80 -10.42 -11.18
CA THR A 143 -10.53 -10.96 -12.33
C THR A 143 -9.79 -10.70 -13.65
N GLU A 144 -9.31 -9.46 -13.84
CA GLU A 144 -8.52 -9.11 -15.02
C GLU A 144 -7.22 -9.90 -15.08
N ALA A 145 -6.48 -10.01 -13.97
CA ALA A 145 -5.28 -10.82 -13.89
C ALA A 145 -5.53 -12.29 -14.24
N GLY A 146 -6.61 -12.88 -13.72
CA GLY A 146 -7.01 -14.26 -14.00
C GLY A 146 -7.41 -14.50 -15.46
N ASN A 147 -7.93 -13.49 -16.15
CA ASN A 147 -8.34 -13.61 -17.56
C ASN A 147 -7.20 -13.47 -18.57
N LYS A 148 -5.98 -13.15 -18.14
CA LYS A 148 -4.82 -12.98 -19.04
C LYS A 148 -4.34 -14.29 -19.66
N ASP A 149 -4.51 -15.40 -18.96
CA ASP A 149 -4.17 -16.72 -19.47
C ASP A 149 -5.33 -17.71 -19.21
N ARG A 150 -5.69 -18.48 -20.22
CA ARG A 150 -6.71 -19.54 -20.14
C ARG A 150 -6.38 -20.65 -19.12
N HIS A 151 -5.12 -20.78 -18.78
CA HIS A 151 -4.61 -21.77 -17.80
C HIS A 151 -4.28 -21.16 -16.44
N SER A 152 -4.53 -19.85 -16.24
CA SER A 152 -4.29 -19.21 -14.94
C SER A 152 -5.22 -19.80 -13.88
N LYS A 153 -4.64 -20.03 -12.71
CA LYS A 153 -5.40 -20.42 -11.52
C LYS A 153 -6.22 -19.23 -11.03
N SER A 154 -7.34 -19.52 -10.37
CA SER A 154 -8.07 -18.50 -9.65
C SER A 154 -7.21 -17.95 -8.50
N ILE A 155 -7.17 -16.62 -8.36
CA ILE A 155 -6.47 -15.95 -7.27
C ILE A 155 -7.38 -15.96 -6.04
N ASN A 156 -6.89 -16.46 -4.90
CA ASN A 156 -7.62 -16.42 -3.65
C ASN A 156 -7.53 -15.03 -3.00
N ILE A 157 -8.63 -14.53 -2.49
CA ILE A 157 -8.69 -13.27 -1.76
C ILE A 157 -8.79 -13.58 -0.27
N LEU A 158 -7.89 -12.99 0.54
CA LEU A 158 -7.79 -13.20 1.98
C LEU A 158 -7.79 -11.88 2.75
N ASP A 159 -8.34 -11.90 3.96
CA ASP A 159 -8.27 -10.73 4.85
C ASP A 159 -6.89 -10.61 5.54
N ALA A 160 -6.23 -9.47 5.35
CA ALA A 160 -4.94 -9.16 5.94
C ALA A 160 -5.01 -8.59 7.37
N SER A 161 -6.19 -8.34 7.89
CA SER A 161 -6.37 -7.60 9.16
C SER A 161 -5.69 -8.25 10.35
N SER A 162 -5.70 -9.59 10.43
CA SER A 162 -5.06 -10.34 11.51
C SER A 162 -3.53 -10.31 11.42
N ILE A 163 -2.96 -10.45 10.22
CA ILE A 163 -1.51 -10.43 9.99
C ILE A 163 -0.95 -9.05 10.38
N ILE A 164 -1.57 -7.98 9.89
CA ILE A 164 -1.16 -6.61 10.24
C ILE A 164 -1.39 -6.31 11.73
N GLY A 165 -2.50 -6.77 12.28
CA GLY A 165 -2.82 -6.62 13.70
C GLY A 165 -1.77 -7.28 14.61
N ASN A 166 -1.35 -8.49 14.29
CA ASN A 166 -0.32 -9.23 15.04
C ASN A 166 1.04 -8.52 14.97
N ALA A 167 1.44 -8.02 13.80
CA ALA A 167 2.67 -7.25 13.64
C ALA A 167 2.71 -5.98 14.50
N ARG A 168 1.55 -5.41 14.85
CA ARG A 168 1.40 -4.20 15.69
C ARG A 168 1.13 -4.49 17.16
N LEU A 169 1.00 -5.76 17.53
CA LEU A 169 0.61 -6.15 18.90
C LEU A 169 1.71 -5.79 19.92
N ILE A 170 2.96 -6.14 19.58
CA ILE A 170 4.12 -5.84 20.41
C ILE A 170 4.76 -4.57 19.87
N LYS A 171 4.93 -3.56 20.75
CA LYS A 171 5.49 -2.25 20.37
C LYS A 171 7.01 -2.33 20.33
N ASP A 172 7.58 -1.82 19.28
CA ASP A 172 9.03 -1.64 19.18
C ASP A 172 9.51 -0.38 19.99
N ASP A 173 10.82 -0.24 20.16
CA ASP A 173 11.39 0.87 20.93
C ASP A 173 11.04 2.24 20.34
N HIS A 174 10.89 2.34 19.03
CA HIS A 174 10.47 3.58 18.38
C HIS A 174 9.01 3.93 18.75
N GLU A 175 8.10 2.96 18.69
CA GLU A 175 6.71 3.16 19.11
C GLU A 175 6.61 3.54 20.58
N ILE A 176 7.39 2.88 21.45
CA ILE A 176 7.45 3.21 22.87
C ILE A 176 7.93 4.65 23.10
N SER A 177 8.89 5.12 22.30
CA SER A 177 9.41 6.49 22.41
C SER A 177 8.40 7.58 21.98
N LEU A 178 7.35 7.20 21.21
CA LEU A 178 6.30 8.10 20.74
C LEU A 178 5.06 8.12 21.65
N ILE A 179 4.93 7.17 22.58
CA ILE A 179 3.83 7.07 23.56
C ILE A 179 4.19 7.81 24.83
#